data_778fd60702dcc961b6dd0c44a506e507
#
_entry.id   778fd60702dcc961b6dd0c44a506e507
#
_cell.length_a   1.000
_cell.length_b   1.000
_cell.length_c   1.000
_cell.angle_alpha   90.00
_cell.angle_beta   90.00
_cell.angle_gamma   90.00
#
_symmetry.space_group_name_H-M   'P 1'
#
loop_
_entity.id
_entity.type
_entity.pdbx_description
1 polymer ?
#
loop_
_entity_poly.entity_id
_entity_poly.type
_entity_poly.pdbx_seq_one_letter_code
_entity_poly.pdbx_strand_id
1 'polypeptide(L)'
;MRLIETWLADQERAFDLFAKFPAEETGFENPAAGMDREQFAAYVRGLRDESLGVGLPDGWVPATKYILVNDEGDYVGIFNL
;
A
#
# COMPACT_ATOMS: atom_id res chain seq x y z
N MET A 1 -17.33 -5.81 -1.47
CA MET A 1 -15.96 -5.37 -1.15
C MET A 1 -14.95 -6.23 -1.88
N ARG A 2 -13.84 -5.64 -2.25
CA ARG A 2 -12.75 -6.35 -2.92
C ARG A 2 -11.40 -5.77 -2.51
N LEU A 3 -10.33 -6.53 -2.73
CA LEU A 3 -8.96 -6.08 -2.52
C LEU A 3 -8.31 -5.88 -3.89
N ILE A 4 -7.59 -4.77 -4.03
CA ILE A 4 -6.76 -4.52 -5.22
C ILE A 4 -5.32 -4.26 -4.78
N GLU A 5 -4.36 -4.69 -5.58
CA GLU A 5 -2.96 -4.41 -5.33
C GLU A 5 -2.72 -2.89 -5.41
N THR A 6 -1.92 -2.35 -4.48
CA THR A 6 -1.70 -0.91 -4.37
C THR A 6 -1.19 -0.29 -5.67
N TRP A 7 -0.33 -0.99 -6.40
CA TRP A 7 0.24 -0.47 -7.66
C TRP A 7 -0.74 -0.50 -8.84
N LEU A 8 -1.87 -1.21 -8.72
CA LEU A 8 -2.93 -1.25 -9.73
C LEU A 8 -4.03 -0.23 -9.44
N ALA A 9 -4.00 0.39 -8.27
CA ALA A 9 -4.99 1.38 -7.86
C ALA A 9 -4.73 2.73 -8.53
N ASP A 10 -5.76 3.61 -8.48
CA ASP A 10 -5.59 5.00 -8.83
C ASP A 10 -4.62 5.65 -7.84
N GLN A 11 -3.51 6.17 -8.32
CA GLN A 11 -2.42 6.63 -7.46
C GLN A 11 -2.78 7.89 -6.67
N GLU A 12 -3.57 8.78 -7.21
CA GLU A 12 -4.06 9.94 -6.46
C GLU A 12 -4.95 9.53 -5.30
N ARG A 13 -5.88 8.61 -5.55
CA ARG A 13 -6.79 8.10 -4.53
C ARG A 13 -6.05 7.26 -3.50
N ALA A 14 -5.08 6.45 -3.94
CA ALA A 14 -4.24 5.67 -3.04
C ALA A 14 -3.40 6.59 -2.15
N PHE A 15 -2.80 7.63 -2.71
CA PHE A 15 -2.05 8.62 -1.94
C PHE A 15 -2.93 9.26 -0.86
N ASP A 16 -4.14 9.70 -1.21
CA ASP A 16 -5.08 10.29 -0.27
C ASP A 16 -5.47 9.31 0.84
N LEU A 17 -5.68 8.04 0.49
CA LEU A 17 -6.01 7.01 1.47
C LEU A 17 -4.87 6.81 2.46
N PHE A 18 -3.64 6.62 1.97
CA PHE A 18 -2.48 6.41 2.84
C PHE A 18 -2.22 7.63 3.73
N ALA A 19 -2.47 8.83 3.23
CA ALA A 19 -2.28 10.08 4.00
C ALA A 19 -3.25 10.22 5.17
N LYS A 20 -4.39 9.51 5.15
CA LYS A 20 -5.38 9.55 6.23
C LYS A 20 -5.01 8.69 7.43
N PHE A 21 -4.12 7.72 7.26
CA PHE A 21 -3.70 6.84 8.35
C PHE A 21 -2.52 7.43 9.08
N PRO A 22 -2.44 7.29 10.42
CA PRO A 22 -1.27 7.72 11.17
C PRO A 22 -0.05 6.86 10.81
N ALA A 23 1.14 7.35 11.16
CA ALA A 23 2.38 6.61 10.92
C ALA A 23 2.37 5.24 11.59
N GLU A 24 1.69 5.13 12.72
CA GLU A 24 1.51 3.87 13.43
C GLU A 24 0.12 3.81 14.05
N GLU A 25 -0.58 2.72 13.79
CA GLU A 25 -1.88 2.43 14.39
C GLU A 25 -1.85 0.97 14.81
N THR A 26 -2.49 0.63 15.91
CA THR A 26 -2.47 -0.70 16.57
C THR A 26 -1.99 -1.87 15.68
N GLY A 27 -0.70 -2.19 15.74
CA GLY A 27 -0.12 -3.28 14.94
C GLY A 27 0.04 -3.00 13.45
N PHE A 28 -0.29 -1.79 12.98
CA PHE A 28 -0.14 -1.40 11.58
C PHE A 28 0.81 -0.21 11.48
N GLU A 29 1.86 -0.38 10.70
CA GLU A 29 2.79 0.70 10.37
C GLU A 29 2.46 1.29 9.01
N ASN A 30 2.41 2.62 8.92
CA ASN A 30 2.18 3.31 7.67
C ASN A 30 3.40 4.15 7.29
N PRO A 31 4.37 3.55 6.58
CA PRO A 31 5.56 4.30 6.17
C PRO A 31 5.26 5.41 5.17
N ALA A 32 4.08 5.39 4.55
CA ALA A 32 3.68 6.44 3.61
C ALA A 32 3.18 7.72 4.32
N ALA A 33 2.99 7.69 5.64
CA ALA A 33 2.58 8.88 6.38
C ALA A 33 3.63 9.99 6.22
N GLY A 34 3.21 11.16 5.76
CA GLY A 34 4.10 12.29 5.57
C GLY A 34 4.88 12.30 4.26
N MET A 35 4.72 11.31 3.40
CA MET A 35 5.35 11.31 2.08
C MET A 35 4.68 12.32 1.13
N ASP A 36 5.48 12.90 0.23
CA ASP A 36 4.92 13.62 -0.91
C ASP A 36 4.57 12.63 -2.04
N ARG A 37 4.02 13.14 -3.16
CA ARG A 37 3.59 12.28 -4.27
C ARG A 37 4.73 11.52 -4.92
N GLU A 38 5.88 12.15 -5.05
CA GLU A 38 7.06 11.51 -5.64
C GLU A 38 7.59 10.39 -4.76
N GLN A 39 7.69 10.63 -3.46
CA GLN A 39 8.09 9.62 -2.48
C GLN A 39 7.08 8.47 -2.45
N PHE A 40 5.81 8.77 -2.50
CA PHE A 40 4.75 7.76 -2.53
C PHE A 40 4.86 6.89 -3.79
N ALA A 41 5.10 7.48 -4.95
CA ALA A 41 5.27 6.72 -6.19
C ALA A 41 6.44 5.74 -6.09
N ALA A 42 7.55 6.14 -5.49
CA ALA A 42 8.70 5.27 -5.26
C ALA A 42 8.34 4.14 -4.27
N TYR A 43 7.61 4.47 -3.23
CA TYR A 43 7.14 3.49 -2.24
C TYR A 43 6.24 2.43 -2.90
N VAL A 44 5.32 2.83 -3.76
CA VAL A 44 4.42 1.91 -4.47
C VAL A 44 5.19 0.98 -5.41
N ARG A 45 6.22 1.48 -6.08
CA ARG A 45 7.09 0.64 -6.91
C ARG A 45 7.79 -0.41 -6.05
N GLY A 46 8.24 -0.04 -4.86
CA GLY A 46 8.84 -0.96 -3.90
C GLY A 46 7.87 -2.04 -3.44
N LEU A 47 6.60 -1.69 -3.21
CA LEU A 47 5.56 -2.65 -2.85
C LEU A 47 5.34 -3.69 -3.95
N ARG A 48 5.35 -3.24 -5.20
CA ARG A 48 5.24 -4.14 -6.35
C ARG A 48 6.41 -5.11 -6.39
N ASP A 49 7.62 -4.61 -6.26
CA ASP A 49 8.83 -5.43 -6.29
C ASP A 49 8.82 -6.45 -5.15
N GLU A 50 8.42 -6.05 -3.96
CA GLU A 50 8.30 -6.93 -2.81
C GLU A 50 7.29 -8.05 -3.07
N SER A 51 6.15 -7.73 -3.65
CA SER A 51 5.12 -8.72 -3.99
C SER A 51 5.62 -9.74 -5.03
N LEU A 52 6.47 -9.31 -5.95
CA LEU A 52 7.06 -10.18 -6.98
C LEU A 52 8.31 -10.91 -6.49
N GLY A 53 8.75 -10.66 -5.25
CA GLY A 53 9.95 -11.26 -4.70
C GLY A 53 11.25 -10.65 -5.18
N VAL A 54 11.20 -9.47 -5.82
CA VAL A 54 12.37 -8.78 -6.35
C VAL A 54 13.11 -8.05 -5.24
N GLY A 55 14.40 -8.31 -5.11
CA GLY A 55 15.25 -7.61 -4.14
C GLY A 55 15.04 -7.98 -2.68
N LEU A 56 14.30 -9.07 -2.40
CA LEU A 56 14.10 -9.52 -1.02
C LEU A 56 15.36 -10.20 -0.49
N PRO A 57 15.71 -9.96 0.79
CA PRO A 57 16.78 -10.72 1.45
C PRO A 57 16.44 -12.22 1.53
N ASP A 58 17.48 -13.04 1.68
CA ASP A 58 17.31 -14.47 1.87
C ASP A 58 16.44 -14.76 3.10
N GLY A 59 15.49 -15.69 2.94
CA GLY A 59 14.58 -16.10 4.01
C GLY A 59 13.32 -15.24 4.13
N TRP A 60 13.19 -14.17 3.35
CA TRP A 60 11.98 -13.37 3.30
C TRP A 60 11.01 -13.92 2.28
N VAL A 61 9.72 -13.88 2.61
CA VAL A 61 8.65 -14.27 1.69
C VAL A 61 8.03 -13.03 1.05
N PRO A 62 7.60 -13.12 -0.22
CA PRO A 62 6.87 -12.00 -0.83
C PRO A 62 5.61 -11.67 -0.05
N ALA A 63 5.33 -10.38 0.09
CA ALA A 63 4.12 -9.87 0.71
C ALA A 63 3.47 -8.85 -0.21
N THR A 64 2.13 -8.75 -0.14
CA THR A 64 1.37 -7.83 -0.98
C THR A 64 0.56 -6.90 -0.10
N LYS A 65 0.64 -5.61 -0.38
CA LYS A 65 -0.20 -4.61 0.27
C LYS A 65 -1.39 -4.31 -0.64
N TYR A 66 -2.59 -4.53 -0.11
CA TYR A 66 -3.84 -4.36 -0.83
C TYR A 66 -4.60 -3.15 -0.33
N ILE A 67 -5.37 -2.54 -1.21
CA ILE A 67 -6.35 -1.53 -0.87
C ILE A 67 -7.72 -2.18 -0.87
N LEU A 68 -8.48 -2.00 0.22
CA LEU A 68 -9.85 -2.48 0.31
C LEU A 68 -10.77 -1.48 -0.38
N VAL A 69 -11.55 -1.97 -1.34
CA VAL A 69 -12.50 -1.17 -2.10
C VAL A 69 -13.92 -1.63 -1.74
N ASN A 70 -14.78 -0.70 -1.36
CA ASN A 70 -16.17 -1.03 -1.06
C ASN A 70 -17.02 -1.19 -2.33
N ASP A 71 -18.30 -1.52 -2.17
CA ASP A 71 -19.21 -1.77 -3.30
C ASP A 71 -19.47 -0.51 -4.14
N GLU A 72 -19.20 0.67 -3.58
CA GLU A 72 -19.35 1.96 -4.28
C GLU A 72 -18.06 2.38 -5.00
N GLY A 73 -17.00 1.59 -4.89
CA GLY A 73 -15.72 1.89 -5.51
C GLY A 73 -14.81 2.80 -4.71
N ASP A 74 -15.15 3.08 -3.46
CA ASP A 74 -14.32 3.91 -2.58
C ASP A 74 -13.21 3.09 -1.92
N TYR A 75 -12.05 3.71 -1.75
CA TYR A 75 -10.92 3.11 -1.05
C TYR A 75 -11.09 3.35 0.45
N VAL A 76 -11.28 2.29 1.21
CA VAL A 76 -11.68 2.38 2.61
C VAL A 76 -10.73 1.70 3.60
N GLY A 77 -9.72 1.00 3.14
CA GLY A 77 -8.78 0.34 4.03
C GLY A 77 -7.53 -0.18 3.33
N ILE A 78 -6.58 -0.64 4.12
CA ILE A 78 -5.30 -1.18 3.66
C ILE A 78 -5.07 -2.51 4.36
N PHE A 79 -4.66 -3.54 3.60
CA PHE A 79 -4.36 -4.87 4.11
C PHE A 79 -3.02 -5.37 3.62
N ASN A 80 -2.28 -6.05 4.50
CA ASN A 80 -1.08 -6.80 4.15
C ASN A 80 -1.40 -8.30 4.16
N LEU A 81 -1.02 -8.97 3.11
CA LEU A 81 -1.12 -10.44 3.03
C LEU A 81 0.22 -11.05 2.65
#